data_3e9592c2747fd9de1a3cf55b017a8220
#
_entry.id   3e9592c2747fd9de1a3cf55b017a8220
#
_cell.length_a   1.000
_cell.length_b   1.000
_cell.length_c   1.000
_cell.angle_alpha   90.00
_cell.angle_beta   90.00
_cell.angle_gamma   90.00
#
_symmetry.space_group_name_H-M   'P 1'
#
loop_
_entity.id
_entity.type
_entity.pdbx_description
1 polymer ?
#
loop_
_entity_poly.entity_id
_entity_poly.type
_entity_poly.pdbx_seq_one_letter_code
_entity_poly.pdbx_strand_id
1 'polypeptide(L)'
;MQPTYDCEPTLDDFGVLKFCQNGFLSFPGVVPDEINQRALKFMEDWEGAEPSHILHEDWFVENVICQPEVAGAVRCLLGRDFGLPILMSSHKVHCPQPAQEWHRDGGSKWGPPVNYLQVFYYPQDTPAEMGPTELLPGSHHLFSLSTFMGHYGSIRGAELAESPAGSILITAYNIWHRRGKSTATAVRNNLKYNYWRRTAPEKTWTSHPDFDPEKIEWHDKDWEVPTFRQQFRDSYDAAEQFMWLSGKHDKFGTIGGQGWPVPGNNLERQYGIPDGIKH
;
A
#
# COMPACT_ATOMS: atom_id res chain seq x y z
N MET A 1 26.89 -2.71 1.65
CA MET A 1 25.88 -1.81 1.03
C MET A 1 24.60 -2.60 1.03
N GLN A 2 23.48 -2.02 1.47
CA GLN A 2 22.22 -2.75 1.43
C GLN A 2 21.81 -3.03 -0.02
N PRO A 3 21.25 -4.21 -0.33
CA PRO A 3 20.89 -4.57 -1.69
C PRO A 3 19.79 -3.64 -2.24
N THR A 4 19.92 -3.29 -3.51
CA THR A 4 18.96 -2.47 -4.27
C THR A 4 18.58 -3.16 -5.55
N TYR A 5 17.44 -2.74 -6.12
CA TYR A 5 16.95 -3.28 -7.37
C TYR A 5 16.31 -2.19 -8.21
N ASP A 6 16.50 -2.26 -9.52
CA ASP A 6 15.77 -1.47 -10.51
C ASP A 6 15.27 -2.39 -11.62
N CYS A 7 14.13 -2.04 -12.21
CA CYS A 7 13.47 -2.83 -13.25
C CYS A 7 12.55 -1.92 -14.08
N GLU A 8 11.86 -2.47 -15.06
CA GLU A 8 10.87 -1.71 -15.82
C GLU A 8 9.62 -1.38 -14.97
N PRO A 9 8.99 -0.21 -15.16
CA PRO A 9 7.77 0.16 -14.48
C PRO A 9 6.58 -0.67 -14.98
N THR A 10 5.67 -1.06 -14.08
CA THR A 10 4.47 -1.83 -14.42
C THR A 10 3.15 -1.10 -14.13
N LEU A 11 3.22 0.07 -13.49
CA LEU A 11 2.06 0.93 -13.32
C LEU A 11 2.07 2.08 -14.32
N ASP A 12 0.88 2.56 -14.62
CA ASP A 12 0.61 3.84 -15.28
C ASP A 12 0.05 4.86 -14.27
N ASP A 13 -0.38 6.02 -14.77
CA ASP A 13 -0.96 7.07 -13.95
C ASP A 13 -2.19 6.59 -13.16
N PHE A 14 -3.05 5.74 -13.73
CA PHE A 14 -4.22 5.20 -13.03
C PHE A 14 -3.84 4.18 -11.95
N GLY A 15 -2.86 3.33 -12.21
CA GLY A 15 -2.35 2.40 -11.20
C GLY A 15 -1.76 3.11 -9.98
N VAL A 16 -1.00 4.19 -10.22
CA VAL A 16 -0.47 5.03 -9.13
C VAL A 16 -1.59 5.78 -8.41
N LEU A 17 -2.57 6.32 -9.16
CA LEU A 17 -3.75 6.97 -8.57
C LEU A 17 -4.50 6.00 -7.64
N LYS A 18 -4.74 4.76 -8.08
CA LYS A 18 -5.41 3.74 -7.27
C LYS A 18 -4.67 3.48 -5.95
N PHE A 19 -3.34 3.42 -6.00
CA PHE A 19 -2.55 3.34 -4.76
C PHE A 19 -2.73 4.57 -3.87
N CYS A 20 -2.72 5.78 -4.44
CA CYS A 20 -2.93 7.01 -3.68
C CYS A 20 -4.31 7.07 -3.03
N GLN A 21 -5.34 6.55 -3.69
CA GLN A 21 -6.71 6.50 -3.17
C GLN A 21 -6.85 5.47 -2.04
N ASN A 22 -6.34 4.27 -2.23
CA ASN A 22 -6.61 3.12 -1.36
C ASN A 22 -5.49 2.82 -0.37
N GLY A 23 -4.25 3.15 -0.70
CA GLY A 23 -3.08 2.82 0.10
C GLY A 23 -2.57 1.39 -0.08
N PHE A 24 -3.11 0.66 -1.05
CA PHE A 24 -2.65 -0.70 -1.39
C PHE A 24 -2.93 -1.10 -2.83
N LEU A 25 -2.20 -2.11 -3.30
CA LEU A 25 -2.40 -2.79 -4.58
C LEU A 25 -2.31 -4.30 -4.37
N SER A 26 -3.17 -5.06 -5.03
CA SER A 26 -3.19 -6.53 -4.98
C SER A 26 -2.76 -7.12 -6.32
N PHE A 27 -1.91 -8.13 -6.25
CA PHE A 27 -1.38 -8.89 -7.40
C PHE A 27 -1.74 -10.37 -7.18
N PRO A 28 -2.92 -10.82 -7.62
CA PRO A 28 -3.38 -12.16 -7.33
C PRO A 28 -2.65 -13.21 -8.16
N GLY A 29 -2.11 -14.25 -7.49
CA GLY A 29 -1.55 -15.44 -8.15
C GLY A 29 -0.33 -15.20 -9.05
N VAL A 30 0.45 -14.15 -8.78
CA VAL A 30 1.61 -13.78 -9.64
C VAL A 30 2.86 -14.62 -9.39
N VAL A 31 2.91 -15.36 -8.28
CA VAL A 31 4.02 -16.26 -7.96
C VAL A 31 3.64 -17.70 -8.37
N PRO A 32 4.50 -18.42 -9.11
CA PRO A 32 4.22 -19.78 -9.55
C PRO A 32 4.00 -20.77 -8.39
N ASP A 33 3.14 -21.77 -8.62
CA ASP A 33 2.74 -22.73 -7.58
C ASP A 33 3.92 -23.53 -7.02
N GLU A 34 4.89 -23.88 -7.83
CA GLU A 34 6.12 -24.57 -7.39
C GLU A 34 6.91 -23.74 -6.37
N ILE A 35 6.94 -22.42 -6.53
CA ILE A 35 7.57 -21.47 -5.59
C ILE A 35 6.74 -21.37 -4.31
N ASN A 36 5.41 -21.34 -4.45
CA ASN A 36 4.50 -21.33 -3.31
C ASN A 36 4.69 -22.57 -2.42
N GLN A 37 4.75 -23.75 -3.01
CA GLN A 37 4.98 -25.01 -2.29
C GLN A 37 6.35 -25.03 -1.58
N ARG A 38 7.38 -24.50 -2.26
CA ARG A 38 8.71 -24.37 -1.66
C ARG A 38 8.72 -23.41 -0.48
N ALA A 39 8.01 -22.29 -0.59
CA ALA A 39 7.87 -21.31 0.50
C ALA A 39 7.10 -21.90 1.69
N LEU A 40 6.01 -22.64 1.44
CA LEU A 40 5.26 -23.33 2.49
C LEU A 40 6.11 -24.34 3.23
N LYS A 41 6.88 -25.16 2.50
CA LYS A 41 7.81 -26.12 3.12
C LYS A 41 8.86 -25.42 3.96
N PHE A 42 9.44 -24.34 3.45
CA PHE A 42 10.40 -23.53 4.22
C PHE A 42 9.79 -23.01 5.53
N MET A 43 8.54 -22.50 5.47
CA MET A 43 7.83 -22.00 6.67
C MET A 43 7.43 -23.15 7.64
N GLU A 44 7.22 -24.36 7.14
CA GLU A 44 6.93 -25.53 7.96
C GLU A 44 8.16 -25.93 8.78
N ASP A 45 9.33 -25.95 8.14
CA ASP A 45 10.61 -26.35 8.72
C ASP A 45 11.20 -25.24 9.63
N TRP A 46 10.64 -24.03 9.61
CA TRP A 46 11.12 -22.89 10.38
C TRP A 46 10.38 -22.70 11.70
N GLU A 47 11.14 -22.66 12.78
CA GLU A 47 10.64 -22.27 14.11
C GLU A 47 11.03 -20.82 14.42
N GLY A 48 10.07 -19.92 14.52
CA GLY A 48 10.29 -18.51 14.86
C GLY A 48 9.51 -17.54 14.01
N ALA A 49 9.57 -16.26 14.39
CA ALA A 49 8.80 -15.19 13.76
C ALA A 49 9.54 -14.48 12.60
N GLU A 50 10.86 -14.63 12.51
CA GLU A 50 11.70 -13.85 11.60
C GLU A 50 12.62 -14.73 10.74
N PRO A 51 12.10 -15.41 9.69
CA PRO A 51 12.86 -16.28 8.81
C PRO A 51 13.68 -15.49 7.77
N SER A 52 14.43 -14.48 8.20
CA SER A 52 15.10 -13.51 7.28
C SER A 52 16.17 -14.16 6.39
N HIS A 53 16.66 -15.36 6.73
CA HIS A 53 17.63 -16.07 5.89
C HIS A 53 17.03 -16.56 4.56
N ILE A 54 15.69 -16.63 4.40
CA ILE A 54 15.05 -16.88 3.10
C ILE A 54 15.43 -15.83 2.05
N LEU A 55 15.83 -14.64 2.50
CA LEU A 55 16.31 -13.56 1.62
C LEU A 55 17.71 -13.83 1.03
N HIS A 56 18.37 -14.93 1.40
CA HIS A 56 19.60 -15.40 0.79
C HIS A 56 19.36 -16.54 -0.21
N GLU A 57 18.10 -16.96 -0.37
CA GLU A 57 17.70 -17.99 -1.32
C GLU A 57 17.38 -17.37 -2.67
N ASP A 58 18.20 -17.60 -3.69
CA ASP A 58 18.03 -17.03 -5.03
C ASP A 58 16.63 -17.26 -5.58
N TRP A 59 16.10 -18.50 -5.44
CA TRP A 59 14.78 -18.86 -5.91
C TRP A 59 13.67 -17.98 -5.31
N PHE A 60 13.81 -17.57 -4.04
CA PHE A 60 12.83 -16.73 -3.37
C PHE A 60 13.00 -15.26 -3.79
N VAL A 61 14.24 -14.80 -3.84
CA VAL A 61 14.54 -13.42 -4.25
C VAL A 61 14.09 -13.18 -5.69
N GLU A 62 14.40 -14.07 -6.61
CA GLU A 62 14.05 -13.91 -8.04
C GLU A 62 12.53 -13.96 -8.28
N ASN A 63 11.82 -14.89 -7.63
CA ASN A 63 10.42 -15.17 -7.95
C ASN A 63 9.41 -14.48 -7.03
N VAL A 64 9.80 -14.02 -5.84
CA VAL A 64 8.91 -13.35 -4.89
C VAL A 64 9.34 -11.90 -4.68
N ILE A 65 10.59 -11.65 -4.28
CA ILE A 65 11.07 -10.30 -3.99
C ILE A 65 11.24 -9.48 -5.27
N CYS A 66 11.80 -10.06 -6.33
CA CYS A 66 11.99 -9.40 -7.62
C CYS A 66 10.95 -9.84 -8.67
N GLN A 67 9.79 -10.35 -8.23
CA GLN A 67 8.70 -10.72 -9.14
C GLN A 67 8.38 -9.52 -10.06
N PRO A 68 8.46 -9.67 -11.39
CA PRO A 68 8.53 -8.51 -12.31
C PRO A 68 7.38 -7.53 -12.21
N GLU A 69 6.13 -8.01 -12.13
CA GLU A 69 4.94 -7.15 -12.05
C GLU A 69 4.92 -6.36 -10.74
N VAL A 70 5.22 -7.02 -9.63
CA VAL A 70 5.25 -6.43 -8.29
C VAL A 70 6.43 -5.49 -8.12
N ALA A 71 7.63 -5.92 -8.51
CA ALA A 71 8.84 -5.09 -8.43
C ALA A 71 8.72 -3.83 -9.30
N GLY A 72 8.09 -3.94 -10.48
CA GLY A 72 7.80 -2.79 -11.34
C GLY A 72 6.83 -1.79 -10.69
N ALA A 73 5.83 -2.29 -9.96
CA ALA A 73 4.93 -1.44 -9.17
C ALA A 73 5.67 -0.79 -7.98
N VAL A 74 6.52 -1.54 -7.27
CA VAL A 74 7.38 -0.98 -6.21
C VAL A 74 8.27 0.13 -6.75
N ARG A 75 8.89 -0.07 -7.91
CA ARG A 75 9.70 0.94 -8.59
C ARG A 75 8.90 2.20 -8.92
N CYS A 76 7.66 2.06 -9.37
CA CYS A 76 6.78 3.21 -9.64
C CYS A 76 6.52 4.02 -8.36
N LEU A 77 6.34 3.34 -7.21
CA LEU A 77 5.98 3.96 -5.95
C LEU A 77 7.19 4.43 -5.12
N LEU A 78 8.34 3.78 -5.21
CA LEU A 78 9.54 4.11 -4.42
C LEU A 78 10.68 4.72 -5.23
N GLY A 79 10.55 4.79 -6.55
CA GLY A 79 11.61 5.29 -7.42
C GLY A 79 12.61 4.21 -7.81
N ARG A 80 13.59 4.62 -8.64
CA ARG A 80 14.69 3.76 -9.10
C ARG A 80 15.58 3.33 -7.96
N ASP A 81 16.28 2.23 -8.14
CA ASP A 81 17.24 1.71 -7.15
C ASP A 81 16.66 1.59 -5.73
N PHE A 82 15.39 1.18 -5.64
CA PHE A 82 14.74 1.00 -4.35
C PHE A 82 15.42 -0.08 -3.51
N GLY A 83 15.35 0.05 -2.19
CA GLY A 83 15.97 -0.88 -1.26
C GLY A 83 15.18 -2.18 -1.14
N LEU A 84 15.88 -3.31 -1.26
CA LEU A 84 15.31 -4.66 -1.09
C LEU A 84 15.14 -5.03 0.39
N PRO A 85 14.22 -5.95 0.71
CA PRO A 85 14.01 -6.42 2.07
C PRO A 85 15.29 -6.94 2.74
N ILE A 86 15.44 -6.62 4.03
CA ILE A 86 16.52 -7.11 4.88
C ILE A 86 16.01 -7.97 6.05
N LEU A 87 14.70 -7.87 6.31
CA LEU A 87 14.00 -8.64 7.33
C LEU A 87 12.76 -9.27 6.74
N MET A 88 12.43 -10.45 7.24
CA MET A 88 11.25 -11.21 6.88
C MET A 88 10.51 -11.58 8.17
N SER A 89 9.20 -11.31 8.22
CA SER A 89 8.34 -11.79 9.30
C SER A 89 7.45 -12.92 8.81
N SER A 90 7.36 -13.99 9.59
CA SER A 90 6.44 -15.11 9.35
C SER A 90 5.19 -14.95 10.20
N HIS A 91 4.03 -14.99 9.56
CA HIS A 91 2.73 -14.96 10.20
C HIS A 91 2.03 -16.32 10.04
N LYS A 92 2.54 -17.32 10.76
CA LYS A 92 1.95 -18.66 10.85
C LYS A 92 0.87 -18.65 11.92
N VAL A 93 -0.38 -18.87 11.55
CA VAL A 93 -1.54 -18.76 12.44
C VAL A 93 -2.36 -20.05 12.40
N HIS A 94 -2.53 -20.68 13.54
CA HIS A 94 -3.44 -21.81 13.70
C HIS A 94 -4.87 -21.29 13.85
N CYS A 95 -5.68 -21.51 12.83
CA CYS A 95 -7.10 -21.16 12.83
C CYS A 95 -7.94 -22.23 13.55
N PRO A 96 -9.07 -21.86 14.18
CA PRO A 96 -9.69 -20.53 14.20
C PRO A 96 -9.05 -19.56 15.21
N GLN A 97 -9.09 -18.27 14.90
CA GLN A 97 -8.63 -17.19 15.78
C GLN A 97 -9.56 -15.97 15.68
N PRO A 98 -9.75 -15.20 16.76
CA PRO A 98 -10.40 -13.89 16.67
C PRO A 98 -9.58 -12.94 15.77
N ALA A 99 -10.23 -11.90 15.26
CA ALA A 99 -9.50 -10.83 14.57
C ALA A 99 -8.49 -10.17 15.53
N GLN A 100 -7.38 -9.68 14.96
CA GLN A 100 -6.48 -8.81 15.69
C GLN A 100 -7.13 -7.44 15.92
N GLU A 101 -6.57 -6.67 16.81
CA GLU A 101 -6.88 -5.25 16.91
C GLU A 101 -6.39 -4.51 15.66
N TRP A 102 -7.13 -3.45 15.28
CA TRP A 102 -6.69 -2.54 14.24
C TRP A 102 -5.41 -1.84 14.65
N HIS A 103 -4.43 -1.81 13.75
CA HIS A 103 -3.13 -1.20 14.02
C HIS A 103 -2.48 -0.67 12.74
N ARG A 104 -1.45 0.13 12.95
CA ARG A 104 -0.42 0.47 11.97
C ARG A 104 0.91 -0.05 12.47
N ASP A 105 1.77 -0.49 11.56
CA ASP A 105 3.06 -1.02 11.95
C ASP A 105 4.06 0.08 12.32
N GLY A 106 4.79 -0.18 13.40
CA GLY A 106 5.93 0.61 13.84
C GLY A 106 5.63 2.09 14.07
N GLY A 107 6.65 2.92 13.90
CA GLY A 107 6.57 4.37 14.01
C GLY A 107 6.12 5.06 12.72
N SER A 108 5.19 4.46 11.98
CA SER A 108 4.70 5.01 10.71
C SER A 108 4.07 6.38 10.88
N LYS A 109 4.36 7.27 9.93
CA LYS A 109 3.81 8.62 9.87
C LYS A 109 2.72 8.67 8.81
N TRP A 110 1.66 9.42 9.09
CA TRP A 110 0.62 9.78 8.14
C TRP A 110 1.11 10.89 7.21
N GLY A 111 0.45 11.04 6.07
CA GLY A 111 0.70 12.12 5.10
C GLY A 111 1.17 11.61 3.75
N PRO A 112 1.45 12.51 2.80
CA PRO A 112 1.76 12.15 1.42
C PRO A 112 3.06 11.37 1.21
N PRO A 113 4.11 11.42 2.07
CA PRO A 113 5.34 10.68 1.82
C PRO A 113 5.19 9.18 1.84
N VAL A 114 5.64 8.51 0.77
CA VAL A 114 5.73 7.06 0.63
C VAL A 114 7.20 6.66 0.64
N ASN A 115 7.75 6.43 1.84
CA ASN A 115 9.15 6.04 2.00
C ASN A 115 9.34 4.55 2.19
N TYR A 116 8.29 3.84 2.60
CA TYR A 116 8.25 2.40 2.81
C TYR A 116 6.97 1.82 2.24
N LEU A 117 7.11 0.65 1.64
CA LEU A 117 5.99 -0.20 1.27
C LEU A 117 6.07 -1.46 2.10
N GLN A 118 4.95 -1.84 2.72
CA GLN A 118 4.82 -3.13 3.37
C GLN A 118 4.19 -4.11 2.40
N VAL A 119 4.67 -5.33 2.41
CA VAL A 119 4.24 -6.37 1.50
C VAL A 119 3.85 -7.62 2.25
N PHE A 120 2.76 -8.23 1.80
CA PHE A 120 2.27 -9.52 2.29
C PHE A 120 2.29 -10.49 1.11
N TYR A 121 3.02 -11.58 1.25
CA TYR A 121 3.03 -12.69 0.30
C TYR A 121 2.25 -13.87 0.87
N TYR A 122 1.29 -14.35 0.10
CA TYR A 122 0.40 -15.45 0.45
C TYR A 122 0.77 -16.69 -0.38
N PRO A 123 1.57 -17.64 0.15
CA PRO A 123 1.96 -18.86 -0.58
C PRO A 123 0.82 -19.89 -0.68
N GLN A 124 -0.34 -19.62 -0.12
CA GLN A 124 -1.52 -20.49 -0.14
C GLN A 124 -2.79 -19.69 -0.33
N ASP A 125 -3.85 -20.34 -0.77
CA ASP A 125 -5.19 -19.75 -0.78
C ASP A 125 -5.55 -19.24 0.61
N THR A 126 -6.02 -18.03 0.67
CA THR A 126 -6.41 -17.37 1.92
C THR A 126 -7.82 -16.77 1.76
N PRO A 127 -8.87 -17.61 1.74
CA PRO A 127 -10.25 -17.17 1.67
C PRO A 127 -10.71 -16.56 3.01
N ALA A 128 -11.91 -15.97 3.03
CA ALA A 128 -12.45 -15.24 4.18
C ALA A 128 -12.39 -16.04 5.50
N GLU A 129 -12.70 -17.35 5.46
CA GLU A 129 -12.67 -18.23 6.63
C GLU A 129 -11.27 -18.47 7.22
N MET A 130 -10.21 -18.19 6.48
CA MET A 130 -8.83 -18.21 6.98
C MET A 130 -8.37 -16.89 7.60
N GLY A 131 -9.22 -15.87 7.61
CA GLY A 131 -8.92 -14.57 8.20
C GLY A 131 -7.79 -13.84 7.47
N PRO A 132 -7.96 -13.51 6.18
CA PRO A 132 -6.98 -12.74 5.43
C PRO A 132 -6.70 -11.38 6.08
N THR A 133 -5.73 -10.66 5.58
CA THR A 133 -5.48 -9.29 6.02
C THR A 133 -6.70 -8.43 5.72
N GLU A 134 -7.19 -7.74 6.72
CA GLU A 134 -8.27 -6.75 6.59
C GLU A 134 -7.62 -5.36 6.56
N LEU A 135 -7.99 -4.56 5.56
CA LEU A 135 -7.44 -3.25 5.28
C LEU A 135 -8.53 -2.19 5.37
N LEU A 136 -8.17 -1.00 5.79
CA LEU A 136 -9.05 0.16 5.69
C LEU A 136 -8.55 1.08 4.56
N PRO A 137 -9.18 1.04 3.36
CA PRO A 137 -8.77 1.85 2.22
C PRO A 137 -8.70 3.35 2.56
N GLY A 138 -7.67 4.05 2.07
CA GLY A 138 -7.45 5.47 2.28
C GLY A 138 -6.99 5.87 3.69
N SER A 139 -6.88 4.91 4.61
CA SER A 139 -6.53 5.19 6.01
C SER A 139 -5.07 5.60 6.22
N HIS A 140 -4.22 5.43 5.23
CA HIS A 140 -2.82 5.88 5.24
C HIS A 140 -2.70 7.42 5.24
N HIS A 141 -3.77 8.12 4.89
CA HIS A 141 -3.89 9.58 4.98
C HIS A 141 -4.41 10.05 6.34
N LEU A 142 -4.98 9.17 7.15
CA LEU A 142 -5.64 9.57 8.39
C LEU A 142 -4.64 9.79 9.53
N PHE A 143 -4.73 10.96 10.14
CA PHE A 143 -4.14 11.15 11.46
C PHE A 143 -5.04 10.48 12.50
N SER A 144 -4.51 9.46 13.16
CA SER A 144 -5.18 8.89 14.33
C SER A 144 -4.18 8.26 15.29
N LEU A 145 -4.52 8.25 16.55
CA LEU A 145 -3.77 7.53 17.57
C LEU A 145 -4.15 6.05 17.49
N SER A 146 -3.15 5.15 17.41
CA SER A 146 -3.35 3.71 17.25
C SER A 146 -4.24 3.10 18.36
N THR A 147 -4.06 3.55 19.60
CA THR A 147 -4.86 3.11 20.75
C THR A 147 -6.35 3.40 20.60
N PHE A 148 -6.73 4.37 19.75
CA PHE A 148 -8.11 4.73 19.53
C PHE A 148 -8.79 3.78 18.53
N MET A 149 -8.09 3.39 17.48
CA MET A 149 -8.62 2.49 16.46
C MET A 149 -8.67 1.03 16.90
N GLY A 150 -7.78 0.62 17.80
CA GLY A 150 -7.71 -0.75 18.29
C GLY A 150 -9.01 -1.27 18.91
N HIS A 151 -9.84 -0.37 19.46
CA HIS A 151 -11.12 -0.73 20.09
C HIS A 151 -12.25 -1.05 19.12
N TYR A 152 -12.11 -0.77 17.83
CA TYR A 152 -13.17 -1.05 16.87
C TYR A 152 -13.21 -2.51 16.45
N GLY A 153 -14.37 -3.15 16.62
CA GLY A 153 -14.59 -4.54 16.20
C GLY A 153 -14.61 -4.66 14.67
N SER A 154 -15.38 -3.82 14.00
CA SER A 154 -15.42 -3.69 12.54
C SER A 154 -15.55 -2.23 12.16
N ILE A 155 -14.95 -1.87 11.03
CA ILE A 155 -14.99 -0.51 10.49
C ILE A 155 -15.66 -0.57 9.13
N ARG A 156 -16.65 0.30 8.91
CA ARG A 156 -17.32 0.39 7.60
C ARG A 156 -16.31 0.76 6.52
N GLY A 157 -16.37 0.06 5.39
CA GLY A 157 -15.44 0.25 4.27
C GLY A 157 -14.12 -0.51 4.43
N ALA A 158 -13.95 -1.31 5.49
CA ALA A 158 -12.82 -2.22 5.56
C ALA A 158 -13.00 -3.38 4.58
N GLU A 159 -11.91 -3.80 3.96
CA GLU A 159 -11.85 -4.84 2.94
C GLU A 159 -11.00 -6.02 3.40
N LEU A 160 -11.46 -7.24 3.13
CA LEU A 160 -10.68 -8.46 3.30
C LEU A 160 -9.85 -8.71 2.03
N ALA A 161 -8.55 -8.83 2.18
CA ALA A 161 -7.65 -9.20 1.08
C ALA A 161 -7.67 -10.72 0.87
N GLU A 162 -8.85 -11.26 0.48
CA GLU A 162 -8.95 -12.65 0.05
C GLU A 162 -8.04 -12.88 -1.16
N SER A 163 -7.23 -13.93 -1.09
CA SER A 163 -6.12 -14.09 -2.03
C SER A 163 -5.95 -15.54 -2.45
N PRO A 164 -5.88 -15.86 -3.76
CA PRO A 164 -5.39 -17.15 -4.21
C PRO A 164 -3.91 -17.33 -3.87
N ALA A 165 -3.45 -18.58 -3.88
CA ALA A 165 -2.03 -18.90 -3.70
C ALA A 165 -1.14 -18.10 -4.66
N GLY A 166 0.01 -17.65 -4.19
CA GLY A 166 0.94 -16.86 -4.99
C GLY A 166 0.61 -15.37 -5.08
N SER A 167 -0.36 -14.89 -4.31
CA SER A 167 -0.71 -13.48 -4.30
C SER A 167 0.29 -12.64 -3.51
N ILE A 168 0.51 -11.42 -3.99
CA ILE A 168 1.30 -10.40 -3.30
C ILE A 168 0.44 -9.15 -3.14
N LEU A 169 0.38 -8.64 -1.91
CA LEU A 169 -0.32 -7.41 -1.55
C LEU A 169 0.72 -6.37 -1.14
N ILE A 170 0.79 -5.26 -1.87
CA ILE A 170 1.62 -4.09 -1.52
C ILE A 170 0.75 -3.09 -0.77
N THR A 171 1.23 -2.56 0.34
CA THR A 171 0.52 -1.54 1.11
C THR A 171 1.42 -0.35 1.45
N ALA A 172 0.82 0.82 1.61
CA ALA A 172 1.45 1.92 2.33
C ALA A 172 1.75 1.47 3.76
N TYR A 173 2.96 1.75 4.26
CA TYR A 173 3.42 1.26 5.56
C TYR A 173 2.55 1.73 6.74
N ASN A 174 1.87 2.84 6.57
CA ASN A 174 1.02 3.48 7.56
C ASN A 174 -0.48 3.19 7.39
N ILE A 175 -0.86 2.24 6.54
CA ILE A 175 -2.27 1.84 6.39
C ILE A 175 -2.78 1.15 7.66
N TRP A 176 -4.01 1.41 8.04
CA TRP A 176 -4.70 0.68 9.09
C TRP A 176 -5.07 -0.72 8.59
N HIS A 177 -4.59 -1.72 9.30
CA HIS A 177 -4.83 -3.10 8.95
C HIS A 177 -4.89 -4.00 10.18
N ARG A 178 -5.34 -5.22 9.97
CA ARG A 178 -5.30 -6.29 10.97
C ARG A 178 -5.39 -7.66 10.29
N ARG A 179 -5.09 -8.72 11.01
CA ARG A 179 -5.51 -10.06 10.61
C ARG A 179 -7.01 -10.18 10.88
N GLY A 180 -7.78 -10.57 9.88
CA GLY A 180 -9.20 -10.84 9.97
C GLY A 180 -9.50 -12.01 10.93
N LYS A 181 -10.78 -12.15 11.36
CA LYS A 181 -11.25 -13.31 12.11
C LYS A 181 -11.19 -14.55 11.22
N SER A 182 -10.67 -15.65 11.74
CA SER A 182 -10.71 -16.94 11.05
C SER A 182 -11.69 -17.91 11.71
N THR A 183 -12.30 -18.76 10.88
CA THR A 183 -13.26 -19.80 11.27
C THR A 183 -12.87 -21.18 10.74
N ALA A 184 -11.94 -21.26 9.81
CA ALA A 184 -11.41 -22.51 9.29
C ALA A 184 -10.69 -23.32 10.36
N THR A 185 -10.49 -24.61 10.12
CA THR A 185 -9.59 -25.48 10.89
C THR A 185 -8.37 -25.77 10.00
N ALA A 186 -7.41 -24.84 9.99
CA ALA A 186 -6.25 -24.88 9.10
C ALA A 186 -5.09 -24.06 9.67
N VAL A 187 -3.93 -24.11 9.03
CA VAL A 187 -2.81 -23.20 9.29
C VAL A 187 -2.77 -22.15 8.17
N ARG A 188 -2.86 -20.88 8.54
CA ARG A 188 -2.67 -19.76 7.62
C ARG A 188 -1.21 -19.32 7.67
N ASN A 189 -0.58 -19.27 6.52
CA ASN A 189 0.79 -18.82 6.34
C ASN A 189 0.82 -17.53 5.50
N ASN A 190 1.65 -16.60 5.94
CA ASN A 190 1.88 -15.35 5.23
C ASN A 190 3.28 -14.84 5.60
N LEU A 191 4.01 -14.37 4.63
CA LEU A 191 5.31 -13.72 4.82
C LEU A 191 5.15 -12.22 4.61
N LYS A 192 5.72 -11.42 5.53
CA LYS A 192 5.67 -9.97 5.51
C LYS A 192 7.06 -9.37 5.47
N TYR A 193 7.26 -8.38 4.60
CA TYR A 193 8.52 -7.69 4.38
C TYR A 193 8.30 -6.27 3.88
N ASN A 194 9.39 -5.47 3.80
CA ASN A 194 9.30 -4.08 3.39
C ASN A 194 10.31 -3.74 2.31
N TYR A 195 9.91 -2.89 1.36
CA TYR A 195 10.81 -2.13 0.50
C TYR A 195 10.91 -0.69 0.99
N TRP A 196 11.98 0.01 0.62
CA TRP A 196 12.14 1.40 1.00
C TRP A 196 12.71 2.27 -0.13
N ARG A 197 12.32 3.54 -0.08
CA ARG A 197 12.81 4.57 -0.99
C ARG A 197 14.25 4.93 -0.69
N ARG A 198 15.02 5.18 -1.74
CA ARG A 198 16.42 5.63 -1.65
C ARG A 198 16.70 6.92 -2.41
N THR A 199 15.84 7.29 -3.33
CA THR A 199 15.96 8.48 -4.18
C THR A 199 14.86 9.47 -3.85
N ALA A 200 15.06 10.72 -4.23
CA ALA A 200 13.99 11.71 -4.16
C ALA A 200 12.79 11.27 -5.03
N PRO A 201 11.57 11.67 -4.66
CA PRO A 201 10.38 11.38 -5.47
C PRO A 201 10.52 11.98 -6.87
N GLU A 202 10.23 11.17 -7.87
CA GLU A 202 10.11 11.58 -9.27
C GLU A 202 9.13 10.66 -9.99
N LYS A 203 8.50 11.15 -11.07
CA LYS A 203 7.63 10.31 -11.88
C LYS A 203 8.44 9.23 -12.59
N THR A 204 8.27 7.98 -12.18
CA THR A 204 8.98 6.81 -12.70
C THR A 204 8.04 5.76 -13.32
N TRP A 205 6.75 6.07 -13.44
CA TRP A 205 5.74 5.23 -14.06
C TRP A 205 5.37 5.70 -15.46
N THR A 206 4.64 4.89 -16.21
CA THR A 206 4.22 5.18 -17.57
C THR A 206 3.06 6.19 -17.59
N SER A 207 3.14 7.17 -18.49
CA SER A 207 2.02 8.09 -18.70
C SER A 207 0.90 7.40 -19.47
N HIS A 208 -0.33 7.49 -18.96
CA HIS A 208 -1.51 7.00 -19.66
C HIS A 208 -2.10 8.12 -20.54
N PRO A 209 -2.43 7.86 -21.82
CA PRO A 209 -2.91 8.90 -22.75
C PRO A 209 -4.23 9.57 -22.32
N ASP A 210 -5.10 8.83 -21.64
CA ASP A 210 -6.40 9.33 -21.20
C ASP A 210 -6.38 9.90 -19.76
N PHE A 211 -5.19 9.94 -19.13
CA PHE A 211 -5.07 10.51 -17.78
C PHE A 211 -5.00 12.04 -17.86
N ASP A 212 -6.11 12.68 -17.55
CA ASP A 212 -6.22 14.14 -17.46
C ASP A 212 -6.49 14.53 -16.00
N PRO A 213 -5.50 15.11 -15.28
CA PRO A 213 -5.65 15.46 -13.87
C PRO A 213 -6.80 16.41 -13.56
N GLU A 214 -7.31 17.16 -14.57
CA GLU A 214 -8.42 18.09 -14.41
C GLU A 214 -9.79 17.42 -14.56
N LYS A 215 -9.84 16.19 -15.07
CA LYS A 215 -11.10 15.48 -15.39
C LYS A 215 -11.30 14.17 -14.65
N ILE A 216 -10.26 13.62 -14.03
CA ILE A 216 -10.36 12.36 -13.31
C ILE A 216 -11.02 12.52 -11.94
N GLU A 217 -11.61 11.43 -11.47
CA GLU A 217 -12.07 11.33 -10.09
C GLU A 217 -10.89 11.01 -9.16
N TRP A 218 -10.60 11.91 -8.24
CA TRP A 218 -9.52 11.73 -7.27
C TRP A 218 -9.91 10.85 -6.08
N HIS A 219 -11.20 10.64 -5.83
CA HIS A 219 -11.70 9.69 -4.83
C HIS A 219 -12.21 8.42 -5.50
N ASP A 220 -12.08 7.30 -4.83
CA ASP A 220 -12.47 5.96 -5.32
C ASP A 220 -13.47 5.29 -4.35
N LYS A 221 -14.35 6.08 -3.74
CA LYS A 221 -15.25 5.49 -2.76
C LYS A 221 -16.69 5.69 -3.14
N ASP A 222 -17.32 4.59 -3.46
CA ASP A 222 -18.76 4.48 -3.70
C ASP A 222 -19.48 4.35 -2.34
N TRP A 223 -19.48 5.43 -1.58
CA TRP A 223 -20.16 5.48 -0.31
C TRP A 223 -21.64 5.72 -0.54
N GLU A 224 -22.51 4.96 0.11
CA GLU A 224 -23.96 5.14 -0.02
C GLU A 224 -24.43 6.57 0.29
N VAL A 225 -23.70 7.29 1.13
CA VAL A 225 -23.93 8.73 1.40
C VAL A 225 -22.59 9.40 1.69
N PRO A 226 -21.75 9.67 0.69
CA PRO A 226 -20.57 10.48 0.92
C PRO A 226 -21.02 11.91 1.23
N THR A 227 -20.59 12.43 2.36
CA THR A 227 -20.71 13.86 2.55
C THR A 227 -19.74 14.56 1.59
N PHE A 228 -20.12 15.70 1.05
CA PHE A 228 -19.25 16.54 0.22
C PHE A 228 -17.87 16.76 0.87
N ARG A 229 -17.84 16.95 2.19
CA ARG A 229 -16.61 17.09 2.96
C ARG A 229 -15.73 15.86 2.91
N GLN A 230 -16.30 14.67 2.90
CA GLN A 230 -15.53 13.42 2.83
C GLN A 230 -14.92 13.21 1.44
N GLN A 231 -15.73 13.37 0.39
CA GLN A 231 -15.22 13.30 -0.99
C GLN A 231 -14.11 14.29 -1.24
N PHE A 232 -14.30 15.51 -0.78
CA PHE A 232 -13.31 16.57 -0.87
C PHE A 232 -11.99 16.17 -0.18
N ARG A 233 -12.08 15.66 1.04
CA ARG A 233 -10.91 15.22 1.81
C ARG A 233 -10.16 14.09 1.12
N ASP A 234 -10.88 13.08 0.68
CA ASP A 234 -10.30 11.91 0.01
C ASP A 234 -9.62 12.31 -1.31
N SER A 235 -10.25 13.20 -2.08
CA SER A 235 -9.67 13.75 -3.31
C SER A 235 -8.40 14.56 -3.05
N TYR A 236 -8.41 15.40 -2.03
CA TYR A 236 -7.27 16.21 -1.65
C TYR A 236 -6.06 15.35 -1.26
N ASP A 237 -6.27 14.38 -0.37
CA ASP A 237 -5.22 13.53 0.15
C ASP A 237 -4.60 12.66 -0.97
N ALA A 238 -5.42 12.09 -1.86
CA ALA A 238 -4.96 11.30 -2.99
C ALA A 238 -4.17 12.15 -4.01
N ALA A 239 -4.66 13.34 -4.34
CA ALA A 239 -3.99 14.25 -5.26
C ALA A 239 -2.66 14.76 -4.68
N GLU A 240 -2.61 15.09 -3.40
CA GLU A 240 -1.39 15.50 -2.72
C GLU A 240 -0.33 14.40 -2.77
N GLN A 241 -0.70 13.16 -2.46
CA GLN A 241 0.22 12.04 -2.51
C GLN A 241 0.71 11.74 -3.94
N PHE A 242 -0.18 11.81 -4.94
CA PHE A 242 0.19 11.65 -6.34
C PHE A 242 1.21 12.70 -6.79
N MET A 243 1.01 13.96 -6.41
CA MET A 243 1.95 15.04 -6.70
C MET A 243 3.26 14.85 -5.95
N TRP A 244 3.23 14.36 -4.72
CA TRP A 244 4.45 14.04 -3.98
C TRP A 244 5.23 12.91 -4.67
N LEU A 245 4.57 11.82 -5.04
CA LEU A 245 5.20 10.70 -5.75
C LEU A 245 5.81 11.13 -7.09
N SER A 246 5.19 12.07 -7.79
CA SER A 246 5.68 12.60 -9.07
C SER A 246 6.83 13.61 -8.94
N GLY A 247 7.25 13.93 -7.70
CA GLY A 247 8.28 14.96 -7.44
C GLY A 247 7.81 16.39 -7.69
N LYS A 248 6.50 16.63 -7.68
CA LYS A 248 5.87 17.93 -7.95
C LYS A 248 5.05 18.46 -6.79
N HIS A 249 5.37 18.03 -5.57
CA HIS A 249 4.61 18.43 -4.37
C HIS A 249 4.62 19.94 -4.13
N ASP A 250 5.70 20.63 -4.50
CA ASP A 250 5.81 22.09 -4.45
C ASP A 250 4.81 22.81 -5.35
N LYS A 251 4.26 22.10 -6.34
CA LYS A 251 3.23 22.61 -7.26
C LYS A 251 1.82 22.24 -6.85
N PHE A 252 1.67 21.43 -5.80
CA PHE A 252 0.36 21.09 -5.28
C PHE A 252 -0.29 22.31 -4.64
N GLY A 253 -1.51 22.58 -5.03
CA GLY A 253 -2.27 23.73 -4.55
C GLY A 253 -3.75 23.50 -4.67
N THR A 254 -4.53 24.42 -4.11
CA THR A 254 -5.98 24.40 -4.16
C THR A 254 -6.49 25.66 -4.82
N ILE A 255 -7.62 25.57 -5.53
CA ILE A 255 -8.27 26.73 -6.12
C ILE A 255 -9.06 27.47 -5.04
N GLY A 256 -8.83 28.79 -4.97
CA GLY A 256 -9.75 29.72 -4.33
C GLY A 256 -9.99 29.52 -2.86
N GLY A 257 -9.08 28.97 -2.10
CA GLY A 257 -9.26 28.73 -0.66
C GLY A 257 -10.41 27.77 -0.32
N GLN A 258 -11.06 27.22 -1.32
CA GLN A 258 -12.12 26.21 -1.15
C GLN A 258 -11.56 24.80 -1.05
N GLY A 259 -10.26 24.66 -1.25
CA GLY A 259 -9.57 23.40 -1.04
C GLY A 259 -9.76 22.35 -2.14
N TRP A 260 -10.23 22.72 -3.33
CA TRP A 260 -10.28 21.76 -4.45
C TRP A 260 -8.87 21.36 -4.89
N PRO A 261 -8.55 20.09 -4.90
CA PRO A 261 -7.25 19.64 -5.38
C PRO A 261 -7.16 19.87 -6.89
N VAL A 262 -6.14 20.59 -7.31
CA VAL A 262 -5.81 20.78 -8.73
C VAL A 262 -4.33 20.50 -8.91
N PRO A 263 -3.95 19.23 -9.14
CA PRO A 263 -2.57 18.86 -9.36
C PRO A 263 -1.99 19.60 -10.56
N GLY A 264 -0.80 20.13 -10.39
CA GLY A 264 -0.13 20.90 -11.44
C GLY A 264 -0.72 22.27 -11.70
N ASN A 265 -1.63 22.74 -10.87
CA ASN A 265 -2.20 24.06 -10.96
C ASN A 265 -1.15 25.14 -10.72
N ASN A 266 -0.85 25.90 -11.79
CA ASN A 266 0.03 27.07 -11.75
C ASN A 266 -0.75 28.37 -11.60
N LEU A 267 -2.06 28.33 -11.28
CA LEU A 267 -2.82 29.54 -11.05
C LEU A 267 -2.19 30.30 -9.88
N GLU A 268 -1.99 31.58 -10.07
CA GLU A 268 -1.53 32.46 -9.01
C GLU A 268 -2.46 32.30 -7.80
N ARG A 269 -1.87 32.20 -6.61
CA ARG A 269 -2.56 31.96 -5.32
C ARG A 269 -3.49 33.12 -4.89
N GLN A 270 -4.00 33.85 -5.84
CA GLN A 270 -4.80 35.07 -5.58
C GLN A 270 -6.29 34.77 -5.41
N TYR A 271 -6.74 33.60 -5.86
CA TYR A 271 -8.16 33.35 -5.92
C TYR A 271 -8.65 32.78 -4.57
N GLY A 272 -9.37 33.62 -3.83
CA GLY A 272 -10.02 33.23 -2.58
C GLY A 272 -9.12 33.14 -1.33
N ILE A 273 -7.85 33.51 -1.44
CA ILE A 273 -6.94 33.62 -0.30
C ILE A 273 -6.82 35.10 0.07
N PRO A 274 -7.17 35.49 1.31
CA PRO A 274 -6.99 36.87 1.76
C PRO A 274 -5.52 37.30 1.70
N ASP A 275 -5.27 38.55 1.31
CA ASP A 275 -3.94 39.13 1.30
C ASP A 275 -3.29 39.00 2.68
N GLY A 276 -2.05 38.54 2.71
CA GLY A 276 -1.28 38.39 3.94
C GLY A 276 -1.34 37.03 4.63
N ILE A 277 -2.12 36.08 4.13
CA ILE A 277 -2.03 34.68 4.59
C ILE A 277 -0.88 34.00 3.87
N LYS A 278 0.15 33.63 4.65
CA LYS A 278 1.25 32.79 4.17
C LYS A 278 0.86 31.32 4.26
N HIS A 279 1.06 30.58 3.18
CA HIS A 279 0.95 29.13 3.12
C HIS A 279 2.25 28.45 3.47
#